data_d8b16f53b8f4c5a2144bb8fe4085f375
#
_entry.id   d8b16f53b8f4c5a2144bb8fe4085f375
#
_cell.length_a   1.000
_cell.length_b   1.000
_cell.length_c   1.000
_cell.angle_alpha   90.00
_cell.angle_beta   90.00
_cell.angle_gamma   90.00
#
_symmetry.space_group_name_H-M   'P 1'
#
loop_
_entity.id
_entity.type
_entity.pdbx_description
1 polymer ?
#
loop_
_entity_poly.entity_id
_entity_poly.type
_entity_poly.pdbx_seq_one_letter_code
_entity_poly.pdbx_strand_id
1 'polypeptide(L)'
;MSQETFPLQTVLIANRGEIAVRIARTARDLGIRSIAVVSEADVDNLHAKIADEAYTLPGNTAAETYMNIPALLDIALRAGADCVHPGYGFLSENADFARAVAEAGLTWVGPAPEAIETLGNKVAARALATEVGAPLAPGTPDPIPNWEQARDFADQHGMPIAIKAAFGGGGRGLKVVHDYNDIEAAFESAGREAKAAFGRGECYVEKFLTKPRHVEAQVLADTHGNVRVIGTRDCSVQRRFQKLVEEAPAPFLTDQQRTDIIEGSRSICQAANYTGAGTVEFIVAEDGTVSFLEVNTRVQVEHPVTEVVTGVDIVAEQFRIAAGLPLSFDEDPASDGHAFEFRINAEDAANGFVPSPGTVTQFEVPTGPGIRVDAGVRAGSTIPGFYDSLMAKLIVKGPNREVALRRAQAALAEMRVQGVRTVLPFHKDIVTHPAFCGDDLHVYTDWVDKEYEPGIGAGYAGSSPEDVEDAYTERTTLTVEIDGRLHRCLLYTSDAADEEDSVD
;
A
#
# COMPACT_ATOMS: atom_id res chain seq x y z
N MET A 1 30.43 -4.64 -28.06
CA MET A 1 29.04 -4.20 -28.14
C MET A 1 29.01 -2.83 -27.48
N SER A 2 28.70 -1.76 -28.26
CA SER A 2 28.45 -0.45 -27.66
C SER A 2 27.24 -0.62 -26.73
N GLN A 3 27.41 -0.38 -25.43
CA GLN A 3 26.27 -0.21 -24.53
C GLN A 3 25.49 0.99 -25.10
N GLU A 4 24.29 0.73 -25.64
CA GLU A 4 23.37 1.82 -25.92
C GLU A 4 23.06 2.48 -24.57
N THR A 5 23.40 3.75 -24.47
CA THR A 5 23.10 4.57 -23.30
C THR A 5 21.59 4.70 -23.18
N PHE A 6 21.05 4.48 -21.97
CA PHE A 6 19.62 4.64 -21.71
C PHE A 6 19.18 6.07 -22.08
N PRO A 7 18.01 6.28 -22.73
CA PRO A 7 17.63 7.60 -23.23
C PRO A 7 17.53 8.69 -22.18
N LEU A 8 17.09 8.34 -20.96
CA LEU A 8 17.04 9.25 -19.80
C LEU A 8 18.35 9.16 -19.04
N GLN A 9 18.93 10.30 -18.65
CA GLN A 9 20.27 10.36 -18.03
C GLN A 9 20.23 10.83 -16.58
N THR A 10 19.22 11.62 -16.20
CA THR A 10 19.14 12.22 -14.86
C THR A 10 17.69 12.33 -14.40
N VAL A 11 17.37 11.74 -13.26
CA VAL A 11 16.03 11.77 -12.67
C VAL A 11 15.99 12.63 -11.40
N LEU A 12 15.04 13.55 -11.30
CA LEU A 12 14.60 14.09 -10.02
C LEU A 12 13.59 13.14 -9.41
N ILE A 13 13.84 12.68 -8.18
CA ILE A 13 12.91 11.85 -7.41
C ILE A 13 12.06 12.76 -6.52
N ALA A 14 10.83 13.04 -6.95
CA ALA A 14 9.91 13.95 -6.24
C ALA A 14 9.18 13.21 -5.10
N ASN A 15 9.95 12.54 -4.26
CA ASN A 15 9.43 11.74 -3.14
C ASN A 15 10.52 11.55 -2.05
N ARG A 16 10.18 10.81 -0.98
CA ARG A 16 11.03 10.55 0.18
C ARG A 16 10.98 9.07 0.61
N GLY A 17 11.75 8.76 1.64
CA GLY A 17 11.66 7.47 2.33
C GLY A 17 12.06 6.28 1.47
N GLU A 18 11.39 5.15 1.67
CA GLU A 18 11.77 3.90 1.02
C GLU A 18 11.58 3.92 -0.50
N ILE A 19 10.52 4.61 -1.00
CA ILE A 19 10.28 4.67 -2.44
C ILE A 19 11.34 5.52 -3.16
N ALA A 20 11.83 6.58 -2.55
CA ALA A 20 12.93 7.35 -3.11
C ALA A 20 14.23 6.53 -3.16
N VAL A 21 14.50 5.72 -2.14
CA VAL A 21 15.62 4.76 -2.15
C VAL A 21 15.43 3.71 -3.25
N ARG A 22 14.20 3.18 -3.40
CA ARG A 22 13.86 2.17 -4.43
C ARG A 22 14.09 2.70 -5.84
N ILE A 23 13.61 3.92 -6.11
CA ILE A 23 13.78 4.58 -7.43
C ILE A 23 15.25 4.86 -7.69
N ALA A 24 16.00 5.41 -6.72
CA ALA A 24 17.43 5.70 -6.87
C ALA A 24 18.27 4.45 -7.17
N ARG A 25 17.91 3.30 -6.60
CA ARG A 25 18.58 2.03 -6.89
C ARG A 25 18.34 1.57 -8.33
N THR A 26 17.09 1.60 -8.79
CA THR A 26 16.77 1.27 -10.19
C THR A 26 17.40 2.25 -11.17
N ALA A 27 17.37 3.55 -10.86
CA ALA A 27 18.06 4.56 -11.68
C ALA A 27 19.55 4.21 -11.85
N ARG A 28 20.23 3.84 -10.76
CA ARG A 28 21.63 3.38 -10.80
C ARG A 28 21.83 2.16 -11.68
N ASP A 29 20.95 1.16 -11.58
CA ASP A 29 21.03 -0.07 -12.37
C ASP A 29 20.85 0.22 -13.86
N LEU A 30 20.08 1.25 -14.22
CA LEU A 30 19.87 1.73 -15.58
C LEU A 30 20.95 2.75 -16.04
N GLY A 31 21.88 3.14 -15.16
CA GLY A 31 22.89 4.15 -15.44
C GLY A 31 22.36 5.60 -15.45
N ILE A 32 21.23 5.85 -14.80
CA ILE A 32 20.58 7.15 -14.67
C ILE A 32 21.07 7.80 -13.38
N ARG A 33 21.57 9.04 -13.44
CA ARG A 33 21.93 9.83 -12.26
C ARG A 33 20.69 10.22 -11.48
N SER A 34 20.68 10.01 -10.17
CA SER A 34 19.55 10.25 -9.29
C SER A 34 19.73 11.51 -8.45
N ILE A 35 18.71 12.35 -8.40
CA ILE A 35 18.63 13.57 -7.60
C ILE A 35 17.50 13.39 -6.60
N ALA A 36 17.83 13.36 -5.31
CA ALA A 36 16.86 13.38 -4.22
C ALA A 36 16.50 14.81 -3.82
N VAL A 37 15.29 15.00 -3.33
CA VAL A 37 14.87 16.18 -2.59
C VAL A 37 14.62 15.81 -1.14
N VAL A 38 14.99 16.69 -0.21
CA VAL A 38 14.89 16.44 1.22
C VAL A 38 14.33 17.65 1.95
N SER A 39 13.36 17.45 2.83
CA SER A 39 12.95 18.48 3.80
C SER A 39 14.01 18.63 4.90
N GLU A 40 13.90 19.66 5.74
CA GLU A 40 14.81 19.85 6.88
C GLU A 40 14.80 18.63 7.83
N ALA A 41 13.63 18.00 8.02
CA ALA A 41 13.48 16.79 8.83
C ALA A 41 14.09 15.53 8.21
N ASP A 42 14.33 15.51 6.89
CA ASP A 42 14.80 14.35 6.14
C ASP A 42 16.27 14.43 5.72
N VAL A 43 16.98 15.49 6.04
CA VAL A 43 18.36 15.75 5.57
C VAL A 43 19.34 14.60 5.86
N ASP A 44 19.14 13.88 6.96
CA ASP A 44 19.95 12.74 7.36
C ASP A 44 19.40 11.37 6.97
N ASN A 45 18.21 11.33 6.35
CA ASN A 45 17.54 10.11 5.97
C ASN A 45 18.24 9.37 4.83
N LEU A 46 17.89 8.08 4.69
CA LEU A 46 18.63 7.16 3.82
C LEU A 46 18.57 7.57 2.35
N HIS A 47 17.44 8.09 1.85
CA HIS A 47 17.30 8.49 0.44
C HIS A 47 18.25 9.64 0.06
N ALA A 48 18.54 10.58 1.00
CA ALA A 48 19.52 11.63 0.77
C ALA A 48 20.95 11.08 0.57
N LYS A 49 21.24 9.90 1.11
CA LYS A 49 22.57 9.26 1.08
C LYS A 49 22.73 8.23 -0.04
N ILE A 50 21.62 7.73 -0.57
CA ILE A 50 21.62 6.72 -1.64
C ILE A 50 21.59 7.36 -3.02
N ALA A 51 20.87 8.48 -3.18
CA ALA A 51 20.90 9.25 -4.42
C ALA A 51 22.30 9.83 -4.68
N ASP A 52 22.60 10.10 -5.94
CA ASP A 52 23.89 10.69 -6.36
C ASP A 52 24.04 12.12 -5.86
N GLU A 53 22.92 12.86 -5.82
CA GLU A 53 22.85 14.22 -5.28
C GLU A 53 21.58 14.41 -4.45
N ALA A 54 21.62 15.34 -3.48
CA ALA A 54 20.45 15.71 -2.69
C ALA A 54 20.33 17.24 -2.56
N TYR A 55 19.10 17.75 -2.68
CA TYR A 55 18.78 19.16 -2.59
C TYR A 55 17.74 19.40 -1.51
N THR A 56 17.96 20.45 -0.70
CA THR A 56 17.06 20.77 0.41
C THR A 56 15.83 21.54 -0.09
N LEU A 57 14.66 21.09 0.35
CA LEU A 57 13.41 21.84 0.30
C LEU A 57 13.23 22.54 1.66
N PRO A 58 13.08 23.86 1.70
CA PRO A 58 12.94 24.57 2.97
C PRO A 58 11.59 24.26 3.62
N GLY A 59 11.63 23.98 4.94
CA GLY A 59 10.46 23.62 5.73
C GLY A 59 10.33 22.13 6.03
N ASN A 60 9.23 21.76 6.69
CA ASN A 60 9.01 20.40 7.19
C ASN A 60 7.68 19.79 6.79
N THR A 61 6.63 20.61 6.58
CA THR A 61 5.33 20.07 6.18
C THR A 61 5.33 19.62 4.72
N ALA A 62 4.44 18.68 4.38
CA ALA A 62 4.32 18.20 3.00
C ALA A 62 4.02 19.36 2.02
N ALA A 63 3.16 20.31 2.42
CA ALA A 63 2.77 21.45 1.59
C ALA A 63 3.94 22.40 1.30
N GLU A 64 4.84 22.60 2.26
CA GLU A 64 6.03 23.43 2.09
C GLU A 64 7.09 22.76 1.23
N THR A 65 7.14 21.42 1.21
CA THR A 65 8.23 20.61 0.68
C THR A 65 7.80 19.72 -0.49
N TYR A 66 7.48 18.47 -0.26
CA TYR A 66 7.22 17.44 -1.30
C TYR A 66 5.95 17.68 -2.14
N MET A 67 5.08 18.61 -1.73
CA MET A 67 3.93 19.07 -2.51
C MET A 67 4.14 20.47 -3.10
N ASN A 68 5.33 21.05 -3.00
CA ASN A 68 5.66 22.37 -3.54
C ASN A 68 6.15 22.25 -4.97
N ILE A 69 5.23 22.26 -5.94
CA ILE A 69 5.53 22.13 -7.38
C ILE A 69 6.60 23.12 -7.86
N PRO A 70 6.51 24.45 -7.58
CA PRO A 70 7.54 25.40 -8.00
C PRO A 70 8.94 25.06 -7.49
N ALA A 71 9.07 24.65 -6.22
CA ALA A 71 10.37 24.31 -5.63
C ALA A 71 10.95 23.05 -6.25
N LEU A 72 10.12 22.02 -6.49
CA LEU A 72 10.55 20.77 -7.14
C LEU A 72 11.05 21.01 -8.55
N LEU A 73 10.34 21.82 -9.34
CA LEU A 73 10.73 22.16 -10.71
C LEU A 73 12.01 23.02 -10.76
N ASP A 74 12.15 23.99 -9.85
CA ASP A 74 13.37 24.79 -9.77
C ASP A 74 14.59 23.91 -9.49
N ILE A 75 14.49 22.96 -8.56
CA ILE A 75 15.56 22.01 -8.27
C ILE A 75 15.83 21.11 -9.50
N ALA A 76 14.79 20.57 -10.14
CA ALA A 76 14.95 19.70 -11.32
C ALA A 76 15.75 20.39 -12.43
N LEU A 77 15.37 21.64 -12.75
CA LEU A 77 16.02 22.44 -13.79
C LEU A 77 17.46 22.82 -13.42
N ARG A 78 17.69 23.30 -12.19
CA ARG A 78 19.04 23.67 -11.72
C ARG A 78 20.00 22.49 -11.63
N ALA A 79 19.49 21.33 -11.26
CA ALA A 79 20.29 20.11 -11.16
C ALA A 79 20.48 19.40 -12.50
N GLY A 80 19.84 19.90 -13.58
CA GLY A 80 19.94 19.33 -14.91
C GLY A 80 19.27 17.96 -15.02
N ALA A 81 18.13 17.78 -14.35
CA ALA A 81 17.28 16.60 -14.56
C ALA A 81 16.67 16.65 -15.96
N ASP A 82 16.48 15.50 -16.57
CA ASP A 82 15.72 15.33 -17.80
C ASP A 82 14.39 14.64 -17.60
N CYS A 83 14.20 14.02 -16.42
CA CYS A 83 12.92 13.42 -16.03
C CYS A 83 12.62 13.59 -14.54
N VAL A 84 11.34 13.43 -14.20
CA VAL A 84 10.83 13.49 -12.82
C VAL A 84 10.04 12.22 -12.52
N HIS A 85 10.42 11.51 -11.45
CA HIS A 85 9.70 10.35 -10.96
C HIS A 85 8.98 10.70 -9.66
N PRO A 86 7.64 10.64 -9.61
CA PRO A 86 6.86 11.05 -8.43
C PRO A 86 6.76 9.98 -7.33
N GLY A 87 7.11 8.72 -7.62
CA GLY A 87 6.87 7.60 -6.72
C GLY A 87 5.38 7.34 -6.48
N TYR A 88 4.98 7.26 -5.21
CA TYR A 88 3.58 7.17 -4.76
C TYR A 88 3.28 8.19 -3.65
N GLY A 89 2.00 8.51 -3.42
CA GLY A 89 1.59 9.58 -2.51
C GLY A 89 1.99 10.97 -3.01
N PHE A 90 1.92 11.99 -2.18
CA PHE A 90 2.20 13.38 -2.51
C PHE A 90 1.59 13.82 -3.86
N LEU A 91 2.43 14.10 -4.84
CA LEU A 91 2.04 14.60 -6.17
C LEU A 91 1.94 13.52 -7.26
N SER A 92 2.05 12.24 -6.91
CA SER A 92 2.09 11.15 -7.91
C SER A 92 0.79 11.00 -8.73
N GLU A 93 -0.34 11.45 -8.20
CA GLU A 93 -1.65 11.45 -8.88
C GLU A 93 -2.16 12.89 -9.12
N ASN A 94 -1.24 13.84 -9.21
CA ASN A 94 -1.55 15.24 -9.46
C ASN A 94 -1.32 15.60 -10.93
N ALA A 95 -2.40 15.79 -11.70
CA ALA A 95 -2.36 16.10 -13.11
C ALA A 95 -1.67 17.45 -13.40
N ASP A 96 -1.83 18.45 -12.51
CA ASP A 96 -1.19 19.76 -12.69
C ASP A 96 0.33 19.67 -12.53
N PHE A 97 0.82 18.80 -11.64
CA PHE A 97 2.26 18.56 -11.54
C PHE A 97 2.81 17.85 -12.78
N ALA A 98 2.10 16.85 -13.29
CA ALA A 98 2.50 16.17 -14.54
C ALA A 98 2.56 17.15 -15.73
N ARG A 99 1.58 18.07 -15.87
CA ARG A 99 1.60 19.14 -16.87
C ARG A 99 2.78 20.09 -16.66
N ALA A 100 2.98 20.56 -15.44
CA ALA A 100 4.05 21.50 -15.13
C ALA A 100 5.45 20.91 -15.42
N VAL A 101 5.66 19.61 -15.19
CA VAL A 101 6.88 18.89 -15.58
C VAL A 101 7.06 18.90 -17.10
N ALA A 102 6.01 18.56 -17.85
CA ALA A 102 6.05 18.57 -19.33
C ALA A 102 6.25 19.97 -19.89
N GLU A 103 5.60 21.00 -19.35
CA GLU A 103 5.76 22.40 -19.74
C GLU A 103 7.17 22.93 -19.46
N ALA A 104 7.83 22.41 -18.41
CA ALA A 104 9.23 22.71 -18.12
C ALA A 104 10.23 22.01 -19.08
N GLY A 105 9.75 21.20 -20.04
CA GLY A 105 10.57 20.44 -20.98
C GLY A 105 11.18 19.17 -20.38
N LEU A 106 10.66 18.69 -19.28
CA LEU A 106 11.09 17.47 -18.58
C LEU A 106 10.16 16.29 -18.89
N THR A 107 10.70 15.08 -18.86
CA THR A 107 9.90 13.86 -19.02
C THR A 107 9.23 13.49 -17.67
N TRP A 108 7.91 13.35 -17.69
CA TRP A 108 7.15 12.82 -16.57
C TRP A 108 7.20 11.29 -16.56
N VAL A 109 7.65 10.68 -15.46
CA VAL A 109 7.64 9.22 -15.28
C VAL A 109 6.32 8.79 -14.64
N GLY A 110 5.30 8.67 -15.46
CA GLY A 110 3.94 8.38 -15.06
C GLY A 110 2.96 8.50 -16.23
N PRO A 111 1.65 8.32 -15.97
CA PRO A 111 0.62 8.43 -17.01
C PRO A 111 0.39 9.88 -17.44
N ALA A 112 -0.25 10.03 -18.61
CA ALA A 112 -0.65 11.34 -19.11
C ALA A 112 -1.59 12.07 -18.14
N PRO A 113 -1.54 13.40 -18.01
CA PRO A 113 -2.40 14.17 -17.11
C PRO A 113 -3.90 13.89 -17.29
N GLU A 114 -4.34 13.67 -18.54
CA GLU A 114 -5.73 13.37 -18.88
C GLU A 114 -6.18 12.00 -18.33
N ALA A 115 -5.27 11.02 -18.33
CA ALA A 115 -5.52 9.71 -17.72
C ALA A 115 -5.61 9.80 -16.18
N ILE A 116 -4.75 10.62 -15.56
CA ILE A 116 -4.81 10.90 -14.12
C ILE A 116 -6.17 11.53 -13.75
N GLU A 117 -6.62 12.53 -14.52
CA GLU A 117 -7.90 13.21 -14.26
C GLU A 117 -9.10 12.28 -14.45
N THR A 118 -9.12 11.53 -15.56
CA THR A 118 -10.24 10.64 -15.90
C THR A 118 -10.36 9.50 -14.90
N LEU A 119 -9.26 8.82 -14.60
CA LEU A 119 -9.26 7.64 -13.72
C LEU A 119 -9.25 8.03 -12.22
N GLY A 120 -8.70 9.19 -11.87
CA GLY A 120 -8.77 9.73 -10.52
C GLY A 120 -10.18 10.25 -10.14
N ASN A 121 -11.01 10.55 -11.12
CA ASN A 121 -12.41 10.91 -10.88
C ASN A 121 -13.27 9.64 -10.78
N LYS A 122 -13.76 9.32 -9.57
CA LYS A 122 -14.52 8.09 -9.29
C LYS A 122 -15.76 7.91 -10.18
N VAL A 123 -16.45 9.00 -10.53
CA VAL A 123 -17.63 8.93 -11.40
C VAL A 123 -17.23 8.62 -12.84
N ALA A 124 -16.21 9.31 -13.36
CA ALA A 124 -15.70 9.08 -14.71
C ALA A 124 -15.10 7.69 -14.87
N ALA A 125 -14.29 7.24 -13.89
CA ALA A 125 -13.69 5.90 -13.89
C ALA A 125 -14.76 4.80 -13.86
N ARG A 126 -15.83 4.96 -13.04
CA ARG A 126 -16.93 4.00 -12.99
C ARG A 126 -17.75 3.99 -14.28
N ALA A 127 -17.99 5.15 -14.90
CA ALA A 127 -18.66 5.24 -16.19
C ALA A 127 -17.85 4.52 -17.29
N LEU A 128 -16.52 4.74 -17.31
CA LEU A 128 -15.63 4.05 -18.23
C LEU A 128 -15.63 2.54 -17.99
N ALA A 129 -15.56 2.08 -16.73
CA ALA A 129 -15.65 0.67 -16.38
C ALA A 129 -16.97 0.03 -16.85
N THR A 130 -18.08 0.76 -16.75
CA THR A 130 -19.39 0.32 -17.28
C THR A 130 -19.35 0.20 -18.80
N GLU A 131 -18.82 1.19 -19.49
CA GLU A 131 -18.72 1.25 -20.96
C GLU A 131 -17.94 0.07 -21.53
N VAL A 132 -16.81 -0.29 -20.88
CA VAL A 132 -15.97 -1.42 -21.33
C VAL A 132 -16.42 -2.78 -20.81
N GLY A 133 -17.51 -2.84 -20.03
CA GLY A 133 -18.04 -4.08 -19.47
C GLY A 133 -17.18 -4.70 -18.37
N ALA A 134 -16.38 -3.89 -17.65
CA ALA A 134 -15.65 -4.38 -16.49
C ALA A 134 -16.62 -4.80 -15.37
N PRO A 135 -16.23 -5.76 -14.51
CA PRO A 135 -17.14 -6.25 -13.47
C PRO A 135 -17.50 -5.13 -12.48
N LEU A 136 -18.80 -4.98 -12.23
CA LEU A 136 -19.37 -4.00 -11.30
C LEU A 136 -20.45 -4.67 -10.45
N ALA A 137 -20.51 -4.28 -9.19
CA ALA A 137 -21.65 -4.68 -8.35
C ALA A 137 -22.94 -4.15 -8.97
N PRO A 138 -24.01 -4.95 -9.00
CA PRO A 138 -25.31 -4.51 -9.47
C PRO A 138 -25.75 -3.23 -8.76
N GLY A 139 -26.28 -2.28 -9.52
CA GLY A 139 -26.78 -1.01 -9.01
C GLY A 139 -27.78 -0.39 -9.99
N THR A 140 -28.62 0.48 -9.50
CA THR A 140 -29.57 1.21 -10.37
C THR A 140 -28.81 2.29 -11.14
N PRO A 141 -29.01 2.41 -12.47
CA PRO A 141 -28.33 3.44 -13.29
C PRO A 141 -28.79 4.84 -12.95
N ASP A 142 -30.05 5.00 -12.53
CA ASP A 142 -30.70 6.25 -12.18
C ASP A 142 -31.25 6.20 -10.75
N PRO A 143 -31.49 7.37 -10.12
CA PRO A 143 -32.18 7.42 -8.84
C PRO A 143 -33.55 6.77 -8.92
N ILE A 144 -33.88 5.97 -7.94
CA ILE A 144 -35.19 5.33 -7.87
C ILE A 144 -36.22 6.24 -7.19
N PRO A 145 -37.47 6.28 -7.70
CA PRO A 145 -38.51 7.18 -7.20
C PRO A 145 -39.15 6.75 -5.87
N ASN A 146 -39.10 5.44 -5.53
CA ASN A 146 -39.81 4.87 -4.40
C ASN A 146 -39.10 3.62 -3.86
N TRP A 147 -39.53 3.16 -2.68
CA TRP A 147 -38.95 2.01 -2.00
C TRP A 147 -39.34 0.68 -2.65
N GLU A 148 -40.46 0.61 -3.39
CA GLU A 148 -40.89 -0.57 -4.11
C GLU A 148 -39.83 -0.99 -5.15
N GLN A 149 -39.23 -0.02 -5.86
CA GLN A 149 -38.13 -0.30 -6.79
C GLN A 149 -36.86 -0.78 -6.06
N ALA A 150 -36.62 -0.33 -4.83
CA ALA A 150 -35.54 -0.90 -4.01
C ALA A 150 -35.81 -2.36 -3.65
N ARG A 151 -37.07 -2.71 -3.39
CA ARG A 151 -37.50 -4.07 -3.14
C ARG A 151 -37.38 -4.95 -4.39
N ASP A 152 -37.86 -4.46 -5.55
CA ASP A 152 -37.70 -5.16 -6.83
C ASP A 152 -36.22 -5.42 -7.16
N PHE A 153 -35.36 -4.45 -6.87
CA PHE A 153 -33.92 -4.62 -6.99
C PHE A 153 -33.36 -5.71 -6.06
N ALA A 154 -33.81 -5.73 -4.80
CA ALA A 154 -33.44 -6.76 -3.84
C ALA A 154 -33.95 -8.15 -4.23
N ASP A 155 -35.15 -8.25 -4.79
CA ASP A 155 -35.70 -9.50 -5.32
C ASP A 155 -34.87 -10.03 -6.48
N GLN A 156 -34.32 -9.16 -7.33
CA GLN A 156 -33.52 -9.53 -8.48
C GLN A 156 -32.07 -9.87 -8.14
N HIS A 157 -31.44 -9.12 -7.22
CA HIS A 157 -30.00 -9.20 -6.93
C HIS A 157 -29.66 -9.78 -5.56
N GLY A 158 -30.68 -10.04 -4.72
CA GLY A 158 -30.52 -10.56 -3.35
C GLY A 158 -30.16 -9.48 -2.32
N MET A 159 -30.38 -9.83 -1.05
CA MET A 159 -29.97 -9.02 0.11
C MET A 159 -28.51 -9.35 0.49
N PRO A 160 -27.83 -8.45 1.23
CA PRO A 160 -28.22 -7.10 1.60
C PRO A 160 -28.07 -6.09 0.46
N ILE A 161 -28.80 -4.97 0.57
CA ILE A 161 -28.69 -3.84 -0.37
C ILE A 161 -28.22 -2.58 0.35
N ALA A 162 -27.62 -1.65 -0.40
CA ALA A 162 -27.26 -0.32 0.07
C ALA A 162 -28.11 0.74 -0.64
N ILE A 163 -28.79 1.57 0.14
CA ILE A 163 -29.52 2.75 -0.35
C ILE A 163 -28.64 3.96 -0.13
N LYS A 164 -28.27 4.63 -1.22
CA LYS A 164 -27.31 5.75 -1.22
C LYS A 164 -27.94 7.01 -1.75
N ALA A 165 -27.77 8.14 -1.04
CA ALA A 165 -28.15 9.45 -1.55
C ALA A 165 -27.35 9.79 -2.83
N ALA A 166 -28.05 10.33 -3.85
CA ALA A 166 -27.46 10.73 -5.12
C ALA A 166 -26.43 11.87 -4.95
N PHE A 167 -26.65 12.74 -3.96
CA PHE A 167 -25.81 13.88 -3.62
C PHE A 167 -25.34 13.70 -2.20
N GLY A 168 -24.21 13.00 -1.99
CA GLY A 168 -23.71 12.72 -0.66
C GLY A 168 -22.25 12.27 -0.67
N GLY A 169 -21.55 12.51 0.43
CA GLY A 169 -20.18 12.07 0.66
C GLY A 169 -19.96 11.78 2.15
N GLY A 170 -18.91 11.02 2.48
CA GLY A 170 -18.54 10.73 3.88
C GLY A 170 -19.53 9.83 4.64
N GLY A 171 -20.28 8.97 3.92
CA GLY A 171 -21.20 7.99 4.54
C GLY A 171 -22.56 8.56 4.97
N ARG A 172 -22.80 9.87 4.79
CA ARG A 172 -24.12 10.46 5.06
C ARG A 172 -25.11 10.11 3.95
N GLY A 173 -26.31 9.65 4.33
CA GLY A 173 -27.33 9.20 3.38
C GLY A 173 -27.05 7.80 2.82
N LEU A 174 -26.19 6.99 3.45
CA LEU A 174 -26.02 5.57 3.17
C LEU A 174 -26.76 4.74 4.22
N LYS A 175 -27.63 3.83 3.78
CA LYS A 175 -28.32 2.84 4.63
C LYS A 175 -28.08 1.45 4.06
N VAL A 176 -27.48 0.59 4.88
CA VAL A 176 -27.38 -0.85 4.56
C VAL A 176 -28.61 -1.55 5.13
N VAL A 177 -29.26 -2.34 4.29
CA VAL A 177 -30.52 -3.03 4.60
C VAL A 177 -30.29 -4.52 4.48
N HIS A 178 -30.50 -5.24 5.57
CA HIS A 178 -30.33 -6.70 5.65
C HIS A 178 -31.63 -7.48 5.62
N ASP A 179 -32.77 -6.84 5.93
CA ASP A 179 -34.10 -7.44 5.93
C ASP A 179 -35.05 -6.70 4.99
N TYR A 180 -35.83 -7.45 4.23
CA TYR A 180 -36.84 -6.88 3.31
C TYR A 180 -37.84 -5.96 3.98
N ASN A 181 -38.17 -6.22 5.27
CA ASN A 181 -39.13 -5.42 6.02
C ASN A 181 -38.59 -4.01 6.37
N ASP A 182 -37.28 -3.81 6.29
CA ASP A 182 -36.63 -2.53 6.64
C ASP A 182 -36.42 -1.62 5.42
N ILE A 183 -36.68 -2.11 4.19
CA ILE A 183 -36.39 -1.39 2.94
C ILE A 183 -37.12 -0.03 2.90
N GLU A 184 -38.43 0.00 3.19
CA GLU A 184 -39.23 1.23 3.16
C GLU A 184 -38.69 2.28 4.16
N ALA A 185 -38.50 1.87 5.41
CA ALA A 185 -38.00 2.77 6.45
C ALA A 185 -36.61 3.30 6.14
N ALA A 186 -35.71 2.45 5.61
CA ALA A 186 -34.36 2.82 5.22
C ALA A 186 -34.34 3.79 4.03
N PHE A 187 -35.18 3.55 3.01
CA PHE A 187 -35.31 4.41 1.84
C PHE A 187 -35.78 5.82 2.23
N GLU A 188 -36.86 5.89 3.01
CA GLU A 188 -37.38 7.16 3.50
C GLU A 188 -36.37 7.90 4.39
N SER A 189 -35.66 7.16 5.26
CA SER A 189 -34.62 7.74 6.13
C SER A 189 -33.47 8.32 5.32
N ALA A 190 -32.95 7.56 4.32
CA ALA A 190 -31.89 8.03 3.44
C ALA A 190 -32.29 9.28 2.66
N GLY A 191 -33.52 9.29 2.09
CA GLY A 191 -34.08 10.44 1.36
C GLY A 191 -34.25 11.68 2.25
N ARG A 192 -34.75 11.53 3.49
CA ARG A 192 -34.87 12.63 4.45
C ARG A 192 -33.53 13.21 4.85
N GLU A 193 -32.55 12.35 5.16
CA GLU A 193 -31.19 12.76 5.53
C GLU A 193 -30.49 13.49 4.36
N ALA A 194 -30.64 12.97 3.13
CA ALA A 194 -30.09 13.57 1.93
C ALA A 194 -30.71 14.97 1.68
N LYS A 195 -32.03 15.08 1.79
CA LYS A 195 -32.73 16.35 1.60
C LYS A 195 -32.33 17.38 2.65
N ALA A 196 -32.16 16.98 3.90
CA ALA A 196 -31.73 17.86 4.99
C ALA A 196 -30.28 18.34 4.81
N ALA A 197 -29.36 17.44 4.36
CA ALA A 197 -27.96 17.77 4.23
C ALA A 197 -27.58 18.43 2.90
N PHE A 198 -28.27 18.10 1.79
CA PHE A 198 -27.88 18.47 0.42
C PHE A 198 -28.99 19.15 -0.37
N GLY A 199 -30.19 19.35 0.21
CA GLY A 199 -31.35 19.96 -0.45
C GLY A 199 -32.10 19.05 -1.43
N ARG A 200 -31.61 17.86 -1.71
CA ARG A 200 -32.16 16.87 -2.66
C ARG A 200 -32.16 15.49 -2.01
N GLY A 201 -33.23 14.71 -2.24
CA GLY A 201 -33.48 13.44 -1.56
C GLY A 201 -33.48 12.21 -2.48
N GLU A 202 -32.97 12.33 -3.69
CA GLU A 202 -32.90 11.21 -4.65
C GLU A 202 -31.89 10.16 -4.17
N CYS A 203 -32.29 8.88 -4.27
CA CYS A 203 -31.48 7.75 -3.83
C CYS A 203 -31.27 6.72 -4.95
N TYR A 204 -30.08 6.15 -4.98
CA TYR A 204 -29.73 4.96 -5.74
C TYR A 204 -29.78 3.73 -4.84
N VAL A 205 -29.89 2.55 -5.45
CA VAL A 205 -29.75 1.26 -4.77
C VAL A 205 -28.64 0.47 -5.42
N GLU A 206 -27.80 -0.13 -4.58
CA GLU A 206 -26.74 -1.04 -5.02
C GLU A 206 -26.75 -2.31 -4.17
N LYS A 207 -26.23 -3.41 -4.73
CA LYS A 207 -25.91 -4.60 -3.94
C LYS A 207 -24.87 -4.23 -2.89
N PHE A 208 -25.13 -4.54 -1.62
CA PHE A 208 -24.13 -4.38 -0.57
C PHE A 208 -23.23 -5.61 -0.52
N LEU A 209 -21.93 -5.39 -0.63
CA LEU A 209 -20.93 -6.44 -0.65
C LEU A 209 -20.50 -6.78 0.78
N THR A 210 -20.78 -8.02 1.23
CA THR A 210 -20.45 -8.52 2.56
C THR A 210 -19.04 -9.09 2.59
N LYS A 211 -18.34 -8.91 3.72
CA LYS A 211 -16.97 -9.38 3.95
C LYS A 211 -16.07 -9.19 2.71
N PRO A 212 -15.94 -7.95 2.24
CA PRO A 212 -15.31 -7.68 0.96
C PRO A 212 -13.79 -7.88 1.06
N ARG A 213 -13.22 -8.69 0.16
CA ARG A 213 -11.78 -8.75 -0.05
C ARG A 213 -11.37 -7.66 -1.01
N HIS A 214 -10.20 -7.07 -0.76
CA HIS A 214 -9.57 -6.09 -1.64
C HIS A 214 -8.58 -6.80 -2.55
N VAL A 215 -8.97 -6.98 -3.80
CA VAL A 215 -8.13 -7.62 -4.83
C VAL A 215 -7.79 -6.59 -5.89
N GLU A 216 -6.54 -6.59 -6.35
CA GLU A 216 -6.09 -5.61 -7.33
C GLU A 216 -5.25 -6.26 -8.43
N ALA A 217 -5.22 -5.63 -9.60
CA ALA A 217 -4.44 -6.06 -10.75
C ALA A 217 -3.36 -5.03 -11.09
N GLN A 218 -2.12 -5.47 -11.18
CA GLN A 218 -0.99 -4.63 -11.61
C GLN A 218 -0.96 -4.51 -13.12
N VAL A 219 -1.03 -3.28 -13.60
CA VAL A 219 -0.96 -2.96 -15.03
C VAL A 219 0.35 -2.25 -15.36
N LEU A 220 0.91 -2.59 -16.52
CA LEU A 220 1.96 -1.85 -17.21
C LEU A 220 1.49 -1.57 -18.65
N ALA A 221 1.55 -0.32 -19.07
CA ALA A 221 1.13 0.08 -20.41
C ALA A 221 2.17 1.01 -21.03
N ASP A 222 2.59 0.70 -22.28
CA ASP A 222 3.56 1.50 -23.00
C ASP A 222 2.89 2.47 -23.99
N THR A 223 3.71 3.33 -24.60
CA THR A 223 3.27 4.30 -25.62
C THR A 223 3.02 3.67 -26.99
N HIS A 224 3.25 2.36 -27.15
CA HIS A 224 3.05 1.59 -28.38
C HIS A 224 1.69 0.85 -28.42
N GLY A 225 0.86 1.03 -27.37
CA GLY A 225 -0.46 0.42 -27.28
C GLY A 225 -0.48 -0.95 -26.59
N ASN A 226 0.66 -1.40 -26.04
CA ASN A 226 0.68 -2.64 -25.27
C ASN A 226 0.19 -2.36 -23.84
N VAL A 227 -0.85 -3.07 -23.42
CA VAL A 227 -1.36 -3.07 -22.03
C VAL A 227 -1.22 -4.48 -21.48
N ARG A 228 -0.39 -4.65 -20.46
CA ARG A 228 -0.11 -5.93 -19.80
C ARG A 228 -0.61 -5.93 -18.37
N VAL A 229 -1.21 -7.02 -17.96
CA VAL A 229 -1.63 -7.26 -16.57
C VAL A 229 -0.69 -8.29 -15.98
N ILE A 230 0.24 -7.85 -15.13
CA ILE A 230 1.36 -8.67 -14.67
C ILE A 230 1.08 -9.43 -13.37
N GLY A 231 -0.18 -9.54 -12.97
CA GLY A 231 -0.60 -10.32 -11.82
C GLY A 231 -1.60 -9.61 -10.93
N THR A 232 -2.07 -10.36 -9.94
CA THR A 232 -3.05 -9.89 -8.96
C THR A 232 -2.44 -9.88 -7.56
N ARG A 233 -2.94 -9.00 -6.71
CA ARG A 233 -2.63 -8.96 -5.27
C ARG A 233 -3.90 -9.02 -4.45
N ASP A 234 -3.81 -9.61 -3.26
CA ASP A 234 -4.81 -9.46 -2.21
C ASP A 234 -4.27 -8.52 -1.14
N CYS A 235 -5.02 -7.48 -0.84
CA CYS A 235 -4.68 -6.43 0.11
C CYS A 235 -5.74 -6.31 1.21
N SER A 236 -6.39 -7.42 1.58
CA SER A 236 -7.52 -7.42 2.52
C SER A 236 -7.11 -7.21 3.97
N VAL A 237 -5.84 -7.47 4.33
CA VAL A 237 -5.34 -7.19 5.69
C VAL A 237 -5.11 -5.69 5.82
N GLN A 238 -6.14 -5.00 6.27
CA GLN A 238 -6.17 -3.54 6.39
C GLN A 238 -6.65 -3.15 7.78
N ARG A 239 -6.28 -1.95 8.19
CA ARG A 239 -6.86 -1.27 9.35
C ARG A 239 -7.27 0.14 8.95
N ARG A 240 -8.55 0.50 9.16
CA ARG A 240 -9.10 1.80 8.74
C ARG A 240 -8.76 2.17 7.29
N PHE A 241 -8.87 1.17 6.38
CA PHE A 241 -8.53 1.28 4.96
C PHE A 241 -7.03 1.48 4.65
N GLN A 242 -6.15 1.33 5.64
CA GLN A 242 -4.70 1.31 5.42
C GLN A 242 -4.22 -0.14 5.36
N LYS A 243 -3.63 -0.52 4.23
CA LYS A 243 -3.08 -1.85 3.98
C LYS A 243 -1.92 -2.11 4.95
N LEU A 244 -1.85 -3.32 5.51
CA LEU A 244 -0.81 -3.75 6.44
C LEU A 244 -0.02 -4.95 5.92
N VAL A 245 -0.72 -5.88 5.25
CA VAL A 245 -0.12 -7.07 4.62
C VAL A 245 -0.74 -7.25 3.25
N GLU A 246 0.09 -7.51 2.26
CA GLU A 246 -0.30 -7.79 0.88
C GLU A 246 0.28 -9.13 0.44
N GLU A 247 -0.44 -9.86 -0.41
CA GLU A 247 0.07 -11.11 -0.99
C GLU A 247 -0.17 -11.20 -2.50
N ALA A 248 0.75 -11.85 -3.20
CA ALA A 248 0.67 -12.10 -4.65
C ALA A 248 1.11 -13.53 -5.00
N PRO A 249 0.39 -14.16 -5.97
CA PRO A 249 -0.87 -13.73 -6.56
C PRO A 249 -2.02 -13.76 -5.53
N ALA A 250 -3.11 -13.03 -5.78
CA ALA A 250 -4.29 -13.06 -4.92
C ALA A 250 -4.80 -14.51 -4.77
N PRO A 251 -4.87 -15.06 -3.54
CA PRO A 251 -5.26 -16.44 -3.31
C PRO A 251 -6.77 -16.63 -3.40
N PHE A 252 -7.21 -17.88 -3.54
CA PHE A 252 -8.61 -18.31 -3.45
C PHE A 252 -9.57 -17.57 -4.38
N LEU A 253 -9.08 -17.13 -5.55
CA LEU A 253 -9.93 -16.66 -6.65
C LEU A 253 -10.29 -17.84 -7.54
N THR A 254 -11.55 -17.89 -7.98
CA THR A 254 -11.94 -18.78 -9.08
C THR A 254 -11.29 -18.32 -10.39
N ASP A 255 -11.17 -19.21 -11.36
CA ASP A 255 -10.62 -18.87 -12.69
C ASP A 255 -11.43 -17.76 -13.36
N GLN A 256 -12.77 -17.76 -13.18
CA GLN A 256 -13.64 -16.72 -13.73
C GLN A 256 -13.37 -15.36 -13.08
N GLN A 257 -13.29 -15.29 -11.75
CA GLN A 257 -12.96 -14.05 -11.02
C GLN A 257 -11.61 -13.49 -11.45
N ARG A 258 -10.62 -14.36 -11.58
CA ARG A 258 -9.28 -13.97 -12.06
C ARG A 258 -9.33 -13.40 -13.47
N THR A 259 -10.07 -14.06 -14.37
CA THR A 259 -10.24 -13.59 -15.74
C THR A 259 -10.97 -12.25 -15.78
N ASP A 260 -12.06 -12.10 -15.03
CA ASP A 260 -12.84 -10.87 -14.98
C ASP A 260 -12.01 -9.67 -14.47
N ILE A 261 -11.18 -9.89 -13.46
CA ILE A 261 -10.27 -8.88 -12.90
C ILE A 261 -9.21 -8.49 -13.94
N ILE A 262 -8.56 -9.46 -14.58
CA ILE A 262 -7.49 -9.22 -15.55
C ILE A 262 -8.02 -8.49 -16.78
N GLU A 263 -9.09 -9.02 -17.41
CA GLU A 263 -9.64 -8.44 -18.62
C GLU A 263 -10.36 -7.12 -18.39
N GLY A 264 -11.04 -6.96 -17.24
CA GLY A 264 -11.60 -5.69 -16.81
C GLY A 264 -10.52 -4.61 -16.65
N SER A 265 -9.41 -4.96 -16.02
CA SER A 265 -8.26 -4.04 -15.85
C SER A 265 -7.64 -3.62 -17.18
N ARG A 266 -7.44 -4.59 -18.07
CA ARG A 266 -6.91 -4.37 -19.43
C ARG A 266 -7.80 -3.41 -20.21
N SER A 267 -9.12 -3.70 -20.24
CA SER A 267 -10.10 -2.91 -20.97
C SER A 267 -10.22 -1.48 -20.48
N ILE A 268 -10.23 -1.27 -19.15
CA ILE A 268 -10.25 0.09 -18.53
C ILE A 268 -9.01 0.87 -18.94
N CYS A 269 -7.82 0.29 -18.81
CA CYS A 269 -6.58 0.97 -19.15
C CYS A 269 -6.43 1.25 -20.64
N GLN A 270 -6.89 0.34 -21.50
CA GLN A 270 -6.94 0.58 -22.97
C GLN A 270 -7.87 1.74 -23.33
N ALA A 271 -9.08 1.75 -22.78
CA ALA A 271 -10.06 2.81 -23.04
C ALA A 271 -9.61 4.19 -22.54
N ALA A 272 -8.84 4.22 -21.44
CA ALA A 272 -8.24 5.44 -20.89
C ALA A 272 -6.96 5.88 -21.62
N ASN A 273 -6.48 5.15 -22.64
CA ASN A 273 -5.16 5.35 -23.26
C ASN A 273 -4.05 5.46 -22.20
N TYR A 274 -4.11 4.57 -21.20
CA TYR A 274 -3.19 4.58 -20.07
C TYR A 274 -1.76 4.27 -20.49
N THR A 275 -0.79 4.97 -19.88
CA THR A 275 0.65 4.70 -20.04
C THR A 275 1.32 4.73 -18.65
N GLY A 276 2.34 3.89 -18.46
CA GLY A 276 3.04 3.78 -17.17
C GLY A 276 2.61 2.57 -16.35
N ALA A 277 2.97 2.57 -15.08
CA ALA A 277 2.52 1.60 -14.10
C ALA A 277 1.24 2.09 -13.42
N GLY A 278 0.23 1.24 -13.33
CA GLY A 278 -1.03 1.51 -12.67
C GLY A 278 -1.59 0.26 -12.02
N THR A 279 -2.56 0.45 -11.14
CA THR A 279 -3.24 -0.65 -10.46
C THR A 279 -4.74 -0.44 -10.53
N VAL A 280 -5.46 -1.46 -10.95
CA VAL A 280 -6.92 -1.47 -10.96
C VAL A 280 -7.40 -2.28 -9.76
N GLU A 281 -8.15 -1.65 -8.88
CA GLU A 281 -8.63 -2.22 -7.63
C GLU A 281 -10.06 -2.73 -7.76
N PHE A 282 -10.31 -3.89 -7.16
CA PHE A 282 -11.62 -4.56 -7.13
C PHE A 282 -11.97 -5.00 -5.71
N ILE A 283 -13.25 -5.10 -5.47
CA ILE A 283 -13.82 -5.79 -4.32
C ILE A 283 -14.31 -7.15 -4.76
N VAL A 284 -13.95 -8.19 -4.01
CA VAL A 284 -14.48 -9.54 -4.17
C VAL A 284 -15.28 -9.89 -2.93
N ALA A 285 -16.60 -9.97 -3.06
CA ALA A 285 -17.50 -10.24 -1.94
C ALA A 285 -17.56 -11.73 -1.58
N GLU A 286 -18.08 -12.04 -0.41
CA GLU A 286 -18.26 -13.41 0.11
C GLU A 286 -19.13 -14.29 -0.82
N ASP A 287 -20.11 -13.69 -1.51
CA ASP A 287 -20.96 -14.37 -2.49
C ASP A 287 -20.31 -14.57 -3.87
N GLY A 288 -19.05 -14.17 -4.01
CA GLY A 288 -18.28 -14.29 -5.24
C GLY A 288 -18.42 -13.09 -6.20
N THR A 289 -19.23 -12.10 -5.89
CA THR A 289 -19.39 -10.89 -6.73
C THR A 289 -18.06 -10.14 -6.82
N VAL A 290 -17.61 -9.84 -8.04
CA VAL A 290 -16.46 -8.97 -8.32
C VAL A 290 -16.98 -7.59 -8.71
N SER A 291 -16.40 -6.54 -8.14
CA SER A 291 -16.76 -5.15 -8.46
C SER A 291 -15.55 -4.25 -8.56
N PHE A 292 -15.40 -3.56 -9.68
CA PHE A 292 -14.43 -2.50 -9.85
C PHE A 292 -14.61 -1.43 -8.77
N LEU A 293 -13.49 -0.97 -8.20
CA LEU A 293 -13.45 0.04 -7.16
C LEU A 293 -12.86 1.37 -7.69
N GLU A 294 -11.58 1.35 -8.08
CA GLU A 294 -10.86 2.52 -8.58
C GLU A 294 -9.60 2.14 -9.35
N VAL A 295 -8.95 3.12 -9.97
CA VAL A 295 -7.62 2.97 -10.58
C VAL A 295 -6.65 3.88 -9.86
N ASN A 296 -5.54 3.32 -9.39
CA ASN A 296 -4.40 4.09 -8.91
C ASN A 296 -3.44 4.34 -10.07
N THR A 297 -3.30 5.60 -10.47
CA THR A 297 -2.56 6.02 -11.65
C THR A 297 -1.06 6.22 -11.38
N ARG A 298 -0.47 5.30 -10.62
CA ARG A 298 0.91 5.34 -10.12
C ARG A 298 1.41 3.95 -9.73
N VAL A 299 2.70 3.84 -9.44
CA VAL A 299 3.22 2.69 -8.70
C VAL A 299 2.65 2.68 -7.28
N GLN A 300 2.33 1.52 -6.74
CA GLN A 300 1.84 1.37 -5.37
C GLN A 300 2.94 0.94 -4.40
N VAL A 301 2.68 1.06 -3.09
CA VAL A 301 3.59 0.62 -2.01
C VAL A 301 3.94 -0.85 -2.21
N GLU A 302 2.94 -1.67 -2.47
CA GLU A 302 2.95 -3.14 -2.57
C GLU A 302 3.43 -3.71 -3.92
N HIS A 303 3.97 -2.86 -4.82
CA HIS A 303 4.52 -3.35 -6.09
C HIS A 303 5.60 -4.44 -5.94
N PRO A 304 6.45 -4.43 -4.90
CA PRO A 304 7.51 -5.42 -4.75
C PRO A 304 7.02 -6.86 -4.64
N VAL A 305 5.83 -7.10 -4.07
CA VAL A 305 5.31 -8.47 -3.97
C VAL A 305 4.99 -9.06 -5.36
N THR A 306 4.53 -8.22 -6.30
CA THR A 306 4.35 -8.61 -7.70
C THR A 306 5.69 -8.81 -8.39
N GLU A 307 6.67 -7.93 -8.19
CA GLU A 307 8.01 -8.04 -8.78
C GLU A 307 8.68 -9.39 -8.46
N VAL A 308 8.63 -9.81 -7.20
CA VAL A 308 9.31 -11.05 -6.80
C VAL A 308 8.67 -12.31 -7.34
N VAL A 309 7.36 -12.32 -7.63
CA VAL A 309 6.69 -13.49 -8.22
C VAL A 309 6.68 -13.48 -9.75
N THR A 310 6.88 -12.32 -10.40
CA THR A 310 6.88 -12.21 -11.87
C THR A 310 8.27 -12.06 -12.47
N GLY A 311 9.24 -11.59 -11.67
CA GLY A 311 10.56 -11.25 -12.14
C GLY A 311 10.63 -9.92 -12.90
N VAL A 312 9.53 -9.14 -12.97
CA VAL A 312 9.48 -7.85 -13.63
C VAL A 312 9.85 -6.73 -12.65
N ASP A 313 10.83 -5.90 -12.97
CA ASP A 313 11.12 -4.67 -12.23
C ASP A 313 10.18 -3.56 -12.71
N ILE A 314 9.13 -3.27 -11.93
CA ILE A 314 8.08 -2.32 -12.29
C ILE A 314 8.64 -0.89 -12.41
N VAL A 315 9.58 -0.53 -11.53
CA VAL A 315 10.19 0.81 -11.58
C VAL A 315 11.10 0.96 -12.80
N ALA A 316 11.81 -0.10 -13.20
CA ALA A 316 12.59 -0.11 -14.44
C ALA A 316 11.69 0.02 -15.67
N GLU A 317 10.53 -0.67 -15.67
CA GLU A 317 9.55 -0.53 -16.75
C GLU A 317 8.96 0.89 -16.80
N GLN A 318 8.72 1.54 -15.65
CA GLN A 318 8.30 2.95 -15.65
C GLN A 318 9.30 3.86 -16.35
N PHE A 319 10.60 3.70 -16.11
CA PHE A 319 11.64 4.45 -16.83
C PHE A 319 11.68 4.10 -18.32
N ARG A 320 11.53 2.82 -18.68
CA ARG A 320 11.48 2.39 -20.09
C ARG A 320 10.31 3.03 -20.84
N ILE A 321 9.11 2.98 -20.24
CA ILE A 321 7.91 3.57 -20.82
C ILE A 321 8.08 5.09 -20.98
N ALA A 322 8.57 5.77 -19.96
CA ALA A 322 8.82 7.21 -19.99
C ALA A 322 9.87 7.60 -21.03
N ALA A 323 10.84 6.73 -21.32
CA ALA A 323 11.83 6.89 -22.37
C ALA A 323 11.27 6.59 -23.78
N GLY A 324 9.98 6.26 -23.93
CA GLY A 324 9.35 5.89 -25.19
C GLY A 324 9.72 4.50 -25.71
N LEU A 325 10.32 3.66 -24.87
CA LEU A 325 10.67 2.28 -25.20
C LEU A 325 9.47 1.36 -24.98
N PRO A 326 9.34 0.25 -25.75
CA PRO A 326 8.32 -0.77 -25.46
C PRO A 326 8.62 -1.48 -24.14
N LEU A 327 7.60 -2.15 -23.59
CA LEU A 327 7.78 -3.07 -22.45
C LEU A 327 8.90 -4.08 -22.77
N SER A 328 9.62 -4.54 -21.74
CA SER A 328 10.71 -5.51 -21.89
C SER A 328 10.22 -6.93 -22.16
N PHE A 329 8.91 -7.15 -22.20
CA PHE A 329 8.26 -8.46 -22.43
C PHE A 329 7.01 -8.30 -23.29
N ASP A 330 6.72 -9.35 -24.07
CA ASP A 330 5.65 -9.34 -25.09
C ASP A 330 4.31 -9.94 -24.59
N GLU A 331 4.35 -10.74 -23.52
CA GLU A 331 3.16 -11.44 -22.97
C GLU A 331 3.05 -11.16 -21.47
N ASP A 332 1.87 -11.37 -20.89
CA ASP A 332 1.67 -11.27 -19.45
C ASP A 332 2.53 -12.33 -18.75
N PRO A 333 3.42 -11.95 -17.81
CA PRO A 333 4.30 -12.90 -17.15
C PRO A 333 3.49 -13.82 -16.22
N ALA A 334 3.84 -15.10 -16.23
CA ALA A 334 3.29 -16.04 -15.27
C ALA A 334 3.89 -15.80 -13.88
N SER A 335 3.08 -15.94 -12.83
CA SER A 335 3.57 -15.90 -11.46
C SER A 335 4.36 -17.18 -11.13
N ASP A 336 5.56 -17.02 -10.58
CA ASP A 336 6.40 -18.10 -10.04
C ASP A 336 6.36 -18.06 -8.51
N GLY A 337 5.65 -19.00 -7.91
CA GLY A 337 5.51 -19.11 -6.47
C GLY A 337 4.49 -18.14 -5.87
N HIS A 338 4.71 -17.77 -4.62
CA HIS A 338 3.84 -16.89 -3.83
C HIS A 338 4.68 -15.98 -2.94
N ALA A 339 4.23 -14.75 -2.71
CA ALA A 339 4.94 -13.81 -1.85
C ALA A 339 3.98 -13.01 -0.97
N PHE A 340 4.49 -12.60 0.19
CA PHE A 340 3.87 -11.66 1.11
C PHE A 340 4.73 -10.41 1.22
N GLU A 341 4.08 -9.26 1.38
CA GLU A 341 4.70 -8.01 1.80
C GLU A 341 4.12 -7.59 3.15
N PHE A 342 4.97 -7.17 4.06
CA PHE A 342 4.60 -6.65 5.37
C PHE A 342 5.09 -5.21 5.47
N ARG A 343 4.16 -4.28 5.68
CA ARG A 343 4.52 -2.86 5.90
C ARG A 343 5.05 -2.68 7.31
N ILE A 344 6.28 -2.24 7.44
CA ILE A 344 6.91 -1.98 8.74
C ILE A 344 6.73 -0.50 9.06
N ASN A 345 5.62 -0.19 9.72
CA ASN A 345 5.26 1.17 10.11
C ASN A 345 5.72 1.47 11.54
N ALA A 346 6.13 2.72 11.77
CA ALA A 346 6.35 3.27 13.12
C ALA A 346 4.99 3.61 13.76
N GLU A 347 4.26 2.58 14.19
CA GLU A 347 2.92 2.67 14.78
C GLU A 347 2.80 1.67 15.93
N ASP A 348 2.20 2.07 17.03
CA ASP A 348 2.00 1.23 18.21
C ASP A 348 0.80 0.29 18.02
N ALA A 349 1.07 -0.94 17.60
CA ALA A 349 0.02 -1.95 17.39
C ALA A 349 -0.75 -2.30 18.67
N ALA A 350 -0.12 -2.20 19.85
CA ALA A 350 -0.77 -2.48 21.12
C ALA A 350 -1.68 -1.33 21.60
N ASN A 351 -1.45 -0.12 21.06
CA ASN A 351 -2.20 1.09 21.42
C ASN A 351 -2.97 1.66 20.21
N GLY A 352 -3.75 0.82 19.53
CA GLY A 352 -4.61 1.26 18.45
C GLY A 352 -3.88 1.81 17.22
N PHE A 353 -2.64 1.39 16.97
CA PHE A 353 -1.81 1.78 15.81
C PHE A 353 -1.58 3.30 15.73
N VAL A 354 -1.43 3.97 16.86
CA VAL A 354 -1.06 5.39 16.86
C VAL A 354 0.35 5.57 16.33
N PRO A 355 0.63 6.63 15.53
CA PRO A 355 1.98 6.91 15.06
C PRO A 355 2.98 7.06 16.21
N SER A 356 4.17 6.54 16.01
CA SER A 356 5.28 6.56 16.96
C SER A 356 6.52 7.19 16.33
N PRO A 357 6.54 8.53 16.16
CA PRO A 357 7.73 9.22 15.67
C PRO A 357 8.86 9.12 16.67
N GLY A 358 10.11 9.12 16.20
CA GLY A 358 11.29 9.02 17.07
C GLY A 358 12.53 8.54 16.32
N THR A 359 13.59 8.26 17.05
CA THR A 359 14.85 7.77 16.50
C THR A 359 14.90 6.24 16.55
N VAL A 360 15.16 5.62 15.41
CA VAL A 360 15.39 4.17 15.30
C VAL A 360 16.78 3.86 15.85
N THR A 361 16.86 3.24 17.01
CA THR A 361 18.14 2.89 17.66
C THR A 361 18.70 1.57 17.16
N GLN A 362 17.83 0.62 16.77
CA GLN A 362 18.21 -0.67 16.19
C GLN A 362 17.31 -0.99 14.99
N PHE A 363 17.92 -1.45 13.90
CA PHE A 363 17.23 -1.89 12.69
C PHE A 363 17.96 -3.10 12.11
N GLU A 364 17.57 -4.29 12.54
CA GLU A 364 18.11 -5.56 12.06
C GLU A 364 17.10 -6.22 11.15
N VAL A 365 17.52 -6.49 9.92
CA VAL A 365 16.67 -7.09 8.90
C VAL A 365 16.98 -8.58 8.75
N PRO A 366 15.94 -9.42 8.52
CA PRO A 366 16.13 -10.84 8.25
C PRO A 366 16.85 -11.04 6.92
N THR A 367 17.49 -12.22 6.79
CA THR A 367 18.15 -12.64 5.57
C THR A 367 17.78 -14.08 5.20
N GLY A 368 18.09 -14.49 3.98
CA GLY A 368 17.86 -15.86 3.55
C GLY A 368 17.10 -15.98 2.23
N PRO A 369 16.81 -17.22 1.79
CA PRO A 369 16.17 -17.48 0.51
C PRO A 369 14.77 -16.85 0.42
N GLY A 370 14.56 -15.99 -0.59
CA GLY A 370 13.27 -15.34 -0.83
C GLY A 370 12.97 -14.16 0.09
N ILE A 371 13.97 -13.63 0.82
CA ILE A 371 13.81 -12.44 1.67
C ILE A 371 14.32 -11.21 0.90
N ARG A 372 13.49 -10.16 0.85
CA ARG A 372 13.83 -8.83 0.36
C ARG A 372 13.33 -7.79 1.37
N VAL A 373 14.14 -6.76 1.62
CA VAL A 373 13.73 -5.62 2.45
C VAL A 373 13.98 -4.33 1.68
N ASP A 374 12.90 -3.58 1.44
CA ASP A 374 12.95 -2.23 0.88
C ASP A 374 12.77 -1.25 2.04
N ALA A 375 13.84 -0.51 2.38
CA ALA A 375 13.86 0.35 3.57
C ALA A 375 14.24 1.79 3.22
N GLY A 376 13.55 2.73 3.88
CA GLY A 376 13.90 4.16 3.89
C GLY A 376 14.70 4.58 5.12
N VAL A 377 14.96 3.65 6.05
CA VAL A 377 15.60 3.90 7.34
C VAL A 377 16.73 2.92 7.60
N ARG A 378 17.55 3.26 8.59
CA ARG A 378 18.59 2.43 9.24
C ARG A 378 18.71 2.82 10.71
N ALA A 379 19.50 2.11 11.48
CA ALA A 379 19.84 2.55 12.84
C ALA A 379 20.41 3.97 12.81
N GLY A 380 19.92 4.84 13.68
CA GLY A 380 20.21 6.27 13.76
C GLY A 380 19.30 7.15 12.88
N SER A 381 18.39 6.59 12.08
CA SER A 381 17.41 7.39 11.34
C SER A 381 16.31 7.92 12.26
N THR A 382 15.85 9.14 12.02
CA THR A 382 14.71 9.74 12.72
C THR A 382 13.46 9.62 11.88
N ILE A 383 12.36 9.17 12.47
CA ILE A 383 11.01 9.15 11.88
C ILE A 383 10.33 10.46 12.28
N PRO A 384 10.12 11.39 11.35
CA PRO A 384 9.47 12.66 11.66
C PRO A 384 7.96 12.47 11.78
N GLY A 385 7.33 13.28 12.63
CA GLY A 385 5.86 13.29 12.76
C GLY A 385 5.12 14.08 11.66
N PHE A 386 5.82 14.50 10.60
CA PHE A 386 5.24 15.32 9.50
C PHE A 386 4.72 14.50 8.32
N TYR A 387 5.10 13.24 8.21
CA TYR A 387 4.83 12.36 7.08
C TYR A 387 4.26 11.03 7.56
N ASP A 388 4.01 10.11 6.62
CA ASP A 388 3.57 8.76 6.95
C ASP A 388 4.60 8.00 7.81
N SER A 389 4.14 6.93 8.43
CA SER A 389 4.89 6.12 9.39
C SER A 389 5.70 4.98 8.74
N LEU A 390 5.62 4.78 7.41
CA LEU A 390 6.24 3.66 6.72
C LEU A 390 7.77 3.77 6.74
N MET A 391 8.43 2.82 7.40
CA MET A 391 9.88 2.74 7.50
C MET A 391 10.48 1.80 6.45
N ALA A 392 9.84 0.66 6.26
CA ALA A 392 10.32 -0.40 5.37
C ALA A 392 9.19 -1.34 4.97
N LYS A 393 9.48 -2.16 3.97
CA LYS A 393 8.66 -3.29 3.55
C LYS A 393 9.50 -4.55 3.65
N LEU A 394 8.97 -5.58 4.31
CA LEU A 394 9.56 -6.92 4.32
C LEU A 394 8.79 -7.77 3.31
N ILE A 395 9.46 -8.22 2.26
CA ILE A 395 8.90 -9.06 1.21
C ILE A 395 9.46 -10.46 1.33
N VAL A 396 8.58 -11.47 1.35
CA VAL A 396 8.95 -12.86 1.58
C VAL A 396 8.35 -13.76 0.52
N LYS A 397 9.18 -14.37 -0.34
CA LYS A 397 8.79 -15.28 -1.41
C LYS A 397 9.01 -16.75 -1.02
N GLY A 398 8.08 -17.62 -1.42
CA GLY A 398 8.19 -19.07 -1.39
C GLY A 398 7.75 -19.70 -2.73
N PRO A 399 8.05 -20.99 -2.97
CA PRO A 399 7.56 -21.69 -4.16
C PRO A 399 6.03 -21.89 -4.17
N ASN A 400 5.38 -21.70 -3.03
CA ASN A 400 3.93 -21.70 -2.85
C ASN A 400 3.58 -20.90 -1.58
N ARG A 401 2.29 -20.65 -1.35
CA ARG A 401 1.78 -19.86 -0.22
C ARG A 401 2.24 -20.43 1.13
N GLU A 402 2.15 -21.72 1.33
CA GLU A 402 2.52 -22.39 2.58
C GLU A 402 4.00 -22.18 2.94
N VAL A 403 4.90 -22.35 1.97
CA VAL A 403 6.35 -22.12 2.19
C VAL A 403 6.66 -20.65 2.38
N ALA A 404 6.00 -19.74 1.62
CA ALA A 404 6.14 -18.30 1.81
C ALA A 404 5.72 -17.89 3.23
N LEU A 405 4.61 -18.43 3.72
CA LEU A 405 4.11 -18.17 5.08
C LEU A 405 5.08 -18.65 6.17
N ARG A 406 5.62 -19.87 6.05
CA ARG A 406 6.66 -20.36 6.99
C ARG A 406 7.92 -19.48 6.99
N ARG A 407 8.34 -19.02 5.80
CA ARG A 407 9.47 -18.08 5.70
C ARG A 407 9.14 -16.73 6.31
N ALA A 408 7.89 -16.24 6.14
CA ALA A 408 7.43 -15.00 6.75
C ALA A 408 7.46 -15.08 8.29
N GLN A 409 6.99 -16.18 8.87
CA GLN A 409 7.06 -16.42 10.31
C GLN A 409 8.51 -16.35 10.82
N ALA A 410 9.45 -17.01 10.13
CA ALA A 410 10.87 -16.97 10.49
C ALA A 410 11.46 -15.57 10.34
N ALA A 411 11.21 -14.91 9.21
CA ALA A 411 11.74 -13.57 8.91
C ALA A 411 11.23 -12.52 9.92
N LEU A 412 9.92 -12.54 10.22
CA LEU A 412 9.34 -11.65 11.23
C LEU A 412 9.87 -11.93 12.65
N ALA A 413 10.17 -13.21 12.96
CA ALA A 413 10.79 -13.57 14.24
C ALA A 413 12.23 -13.03 14.35
N GLU A 414 12.98 -12.99 13.25
CA GLU A 414 14.36 -12.47 13.20
C GLU A 414 14.43 -10.94 13.20
N MET A 415 13.42 -10.26 12.63
CA MET A 415 13.43 -8.80 12.50
C MET A 415 13.40 -8.08 13.85
N ARG A 416 14.29 -7.08 14.02
CA ARG A 416 14.38 -6.25 15.23
C ARG A 416 14.37 -4.77 14.85
N VAL A 417 13.45 -4.03 15.47
CA VAL A 417 13.39 -2.57 15.39
C VAL A 417 13.22 -2.05 16.82
N GLN A 418 14.07 -1.10 17.22
CA GLN A 418 14.00 -0.45 18.54
C GLN A 418 14.11 1.06 18.41
N GLY A 419 13.71 1.78 19.45
CA GLY A 419 13.69 3.24 19.52
C GLY A 419 12.35 3.85 19.11
N VAL A 420 11.51 3.10 18.37
CA VAL A 420 10.14 3.47 18.02
C VAL A 420 9.23 2.25 18.18
N ARG A 421 7.94 2.48 18.43
CA ARG A 421 6.93 1.42 18.38
C ARG A 421 6.63 1.06 16.93
N THR A 422 6.34 -0.20 16.66
CA THR A 422 6.08 -0.69 15.31
C THR A 422 4.89 -1.63 15.23
N VAL A 423 4.41 -1.88 14.02
CA VAL A 423 3.38 -2.88 13.72
C VAL A 423 3.92 -4.32 13.70
N LEU A 424 5.23 -4.56 13.94
CA LEU A 424 5.81 -5.91 13.98
C LEU A 424 5.09 -6.90 14.88
N PRO A 425 4.61 -6.54 16.09
CA PRO A 425 3.83 -7.45 16.92
C PRO A 425 2.58 -7.97 16.23
N PHE A 426 1.85 -7.10 15.54
CA PHE A 426 0.69 -7.48 14.74
C PHE A 426 1.09 -8.45 13.61
N HIS A 427 2.17 -8.17 12.88
CA HIS A 427 2.62 -9.05 11.81
C HIS A 427 3.03 -10.44 12.31
N LYS A 428 3.66 -10.53 13.50
CA LYS A 428 4.02 -11.81 14.12
C LYS A 428 2.78 -12.63 14.53
N ASP A 429 1.71 -11.96 14.91
CA ASP A 429 0.46 -12.60 15.31
C ASP A 429 -0.35 -13.05 14.08
N ILE A 430 -0.56 -12.15 13.12
CA ILE A 430 -1.41 -12.42 11.95
C ILE A 430 -0.91 -13.61 11.11
N VAL A 431 0.41 -13.80 10.96
CA VAL A 431 0.97 -14.89 10.16
C VAL A 431 0.77 -16.27 10.77
N THR A 432 0.29 -16.34 12.01
CA THR A 432 -0.10 -17.57 12.71
C THR A 432 -1.61 -17.65 12.96
N HIS A 433 -2.33 -16.58 12.69
CA HIS A 433 -3.77 -16.51 12.96
C HIS A 433 -4.55 -17.37 11.95
N PRO A 434 -5.49 -18.25 12.43
CA PRO A 434 -6.20 -19.18 11.55
C PRO A 434 -6.99 -18.52 10.41
N ALA A 435 -7.53 -17.31 10.62
CA ALA A 435 -8.25 -16.57 9.59
C ALA A 435 -7.35 -16.15 8.40
N PHE A 436 -6.03 -16.06 8.61
CA PHE A 436 -5.06 -15.67 7.59
C PHE A 436 -4.27 -16.84 7.03
N CYS A 437 -3.79 -17.76 7.91
CA CYS A 437 -2.91 -18.85 7.52
C CYS A 437 -3.65 -20.16 7.14
N GLY A 438 -4.97 -20.20 7.27
CA GLY A 438 -5.79 -21.37 6.96
C GLY A 438 -5.85 -21.74 5.46
N ASP A 439 -6.60 -22.81 5.18
CA ASP A 439 -6.83 -23.30 3.82
C ASP A 439 -7.73 -22.37 3.00
N ASP A 440 -8.51 -21.52 3.67
CA ASP A 440 -9.31 -20.43 3.10
C ASP A 440 -8.92 -19.11 3.77
N LEU A 441 -8.99 -18.00 3.03
CA LEU A 441 -8.77 -16.68 3.59
C LEU A 441 -10.08 -16.11 4.16
N HIS A 442 -10.15 -16.01 5.49
CA HIS A 442 -11.31 -15.43 6.18
C HIS A 442 -11.14 -13.94 6.51
N VAL A 443 -9.99 -13.36 6.13
CA VAL A 443 -9.72 -11.94 6.30
C VAL A 443 -10.41 -11.14 5.19
N TYR A 444 -11.00 -10.02 5.55
CA TYR A 444 -11.64 -9.05 4.67
C TYR A 444 -11.31 -7.62 5.12
N THR A 445 -11.65 -6.59 4.35
CA THR A 445 -11.10 -5.24 4.49
C THR A 445 -11.27 -4.58 5.87
N ASP A 446 -12.31 -4.90 6.60
CA ASP A 446 -12.56 -4.38 7.95
C ASP A 446 -12.49 -5.46 9.04
N TRP A 447 -11.92 -6.64 8.73
CA TRP A 447 -11.75 -7.75 9.65
C TRP A 447 -10.90 -7.38 10.86
N VAL A 448 -9.78 -6.66 10.63
CA VAL A 448 -8.88 -6.21 11.72
C VAL A 448 -9.60 -5.26 12.69
N ASP A 449 -10.50 -4.42 12.19
CA ASP A 449 -11.25 -3.49 13.03
C ASP A 449 -12.44 -4.13 13.75
N LYS A 450 -12.98 -5.24 13.24
CA LYS A 450 -14.23 -5.86 13.72
C LYS A 450 -14.07 -7.19 14.48
N GLU A 451 -13.17 -8.04 14.01
CA GLU A 451 -13.09 -9.43 14.46
C GLU A 451 -11.70 -9.81 15.01
N TYR A 452 -10.64 -9.04 14.67
CA TYR A 452 -9.30 -9.37 15.18
C TYR A 452 -9.19 -9.06 16.66
N GLU A 453 -9.01 -10.12 17.45
CA GLU A 453 -8.65 -10.02 18.87
C GLU A 453 -7.13 -10.18 18.99
N PRO A 454 -6.40 -9.14 19.43
CA PRO A 454 -4.95 -9.24 19.56
C PRO A 454 -4.55 -10.37 20.50
N GLY A 455 -3.82 -11.36 19.98
CA GLY A 455 -3.05 -12.31 20.80
C GLY A 455 -1.83 -11.64 21.45
N ILE A 456 -1.68 -10.34 21.20
CA ILE A 456 -0.65 -9.46 21.75
C ILE A 456 -0.97 -9.22 23.22
N GLY A 457 -0.52 -10.13 24.10
CA GLY A 457 -0.70 -9.99 25.54
C GLY A 457 -0.11 -8.67 26.06
N ALA A 458 -0.64 -8.19 27.19
CA ALA A 458 -0.19 -6.97 27.87
C ALA A 458 1.31 -6.91 28.21
N GLY A 459 2.08 -7.98 27.96
CA GLY A 459 3.53 -8.03 28.07
C GLY A 459 4.29 -7.49 26.85
N TYR A 460 3.60 -7.08 25.78
CA TYR A 460 4.19 -6.42 24.61
C TYR A 460 4.11 -4.88 24.69
N ALA A 461 4.04 -4.33 25.88
CA ALA A 461 4.48 -2.98 26.13
C ALA A 461 5.98 -2.98 25.84
N GLY A 462 6.37 -2.88 24.56
CA GLY A 462 7.75 -2.61 24.20
C GLY A 462 8.16 -1.40 25.03
N SER A 463 9.31 -1.44 25.67
CA SER A 463 9.86 -0.37 26.51
C SER A 463 9.64 0.99 25.85
N SER A 464 9.06 1.95 26.56
CA SER A 464 9.06 3.35 26.13
C SER A 464 10.52 3.81 26.03
N PRO A 465 10.82 4.88 25.27
CA PRO A 465 12.16 5.46 25.32
C PRO A 465 12.61 5.82 26.76
N GLU A 466 11.66 6.10 27.64
CA GLU A 466 11.89 6.34 29.07
C GLU A 466 12.14 5.04 29.87
N ASP A 467 11.61 3.89 29.43
CA ASP A 467 11.87 2.58 30.05
C ASP A 467 13.26 2.02 29.70
N VAL A 468 13.97 2.59 28.73
CA VAL A 468 15.28 2.12 28.26
C VAL A 468 16.45 2.71 29.06
N GLU A 469 16.28 3.88 29.69
CA GLU A 469 17.37 4.49 30.47
C GLU A 469 17.57 3.87 31.87
N ASP A 470 16.55 3.23 32.47
CA ASP A 470 16.64 2.73 33.86
C ASP A 470 16.70 1.19 34.01
N ALA A 471 16.70 0.40 32.93
CA ALA A 471 16.51 -1.05 33.08
C ALA A 471 17.71 -1.94 32.72
N TYR A 472 18.81 -1.44 32.14
CA TYR A 472 19.89 -2.31 31.66
C TYR A 472 21.28 -1.79 31.96
N THR A 473 21.89 -2.29 33.03
CA THR A 473 23.31 -2.13 33.28
C THR A 473 24.18 -3.22 32.66
N GLU A 474 23.72 -4.45 32.56
CA GLU A 474 24.43 -5.49 31.80
C GLU A 474 23.51 -6.57 31.23
N ARG A 475 23.73 -6.93 29.97
CA ARG A 475 23.08 -8.04 29.29
C ARG A 475 24.07 -9.18 29.06
N THR A 476 23.92 -10.27 29.79
CA THR A 476 24.76 -11.46 29.65
C THR A 476 23.99 -12.57 28.92
N THR A 477 24.56 -13.11 27.86
CA THR A 477 24.03 -14.30 27.20
C THR A 477 24.66 -15.55 27.80
N LEU A 478 23.84 -16.40 28.44
CA LEU A 478 24.26 -17.73 28.89
C LEU A 478 23.76 -18.79 27.89
N THR A 479 24.62 -19.71 27.55
CA THR A 479 24.21 -20.94 26.87
C THR A 479 24.18 -22.04 27.91
N VAL A 480 23.01 -22.62 28.16
CA VAL A 480 22.80 -23.67 29.15
C VAL A 480 22.45 -24.96 28.40
N GLU A 481 23.12 -26.04 28.72
CA GLU A 481 22.77 -27.38 28.23
C GLU A 481 21.80 -28.05 29.22
N ILE A 482 20.62 -28.44 28.72
CA ILE A 482 19.62 -29.19 29.46
C ILE A 482 19.31 -30.45 28.66
N ASP A 483 19.52 -31.61 29.25
CA ASP A 483 19.30 -32.94 28.60
C ASP A 483 20.00 -33.09 27.24
N GLY A 484 21.25 -32.58 27.12
CA GLY A 484 22.02 -32.61 25.88
C GLY A 484 21.59 -31.59 24.83
N ARG A 485 20.68 -30.71 25.14
CA ARG A 485 20.19 -29.62 24.25
C ARG A 485 20.67 -28.26 24.73
N LEU A 486 21.26 -27.48 23.82
CA LEU A 486 21.70 -26.11 24.11
C LEU A 486 20.53 -25.13 24.09
N HIS A 487 20.31 -24.45 25.20
CA HIS A 487 19.36 -23.36 25.36
C HIS A 487 20.09 -22.03 25.55
N ARG A 488 19.74 -21.02 24.76
CA ARG A 488 20.30 -19.69 24.88
C ARG A 488 19.38 -18.84 25.76
N CYS A 489 19.86 -18.52 26.97
CA CYS A 489 19.15 -17.68 27.93
C CYS A 489 19.78 -16.28 27.97
N LEU A 490 18.94 -15.26 28.02
CA LEU A 490 19.35 -13.87 28.25
C LEU A 490 19.13 -13.57 29.72
N LEU A 491 20.19 -13.25 30.41
CA LEU A 491 20.16 -12.73 31.78
C LEU A 491 20.19 -11.21 31.74
N TYR A 492 19.24 -10.62 32.40
CA TYR A 492 19.18 -9.18 32.67
C TYR A 492 19.51 -8.99 34.13
N THR A 493 20.62 -8.32 34.42
CA THR A 493 20.94 -7.90 35.78
C THR A 493 20.52 -6.44 35.91
N SER A 494 19.55 -6.15 36.78
CA SER A 494 19.42 -4.80 37.34
C SER A 494 20.54 -4.60 38.36
N ASP A 495 21.17 -3.43 38.38
CA ASP A 495 21.94 -3.02 39.57
C ASP A 495 20.95 -2.99 40.76
N ALA A 496 20.90 -4.08 41.51
CA ALA A 496 20.40 -4.00 42.85
C ALA A 496 21.46 -3.21 43.63
N ALA A 497 21.11 -1.97 43.91
CA ALA A 497 21.89 -1.14 44.77
C ALA A 497 22.31 -1.90 46.01
N ASP A 498 23.57 -1.74 46.38
CA ASP A 498 24.12 -2.05 47.68
C ASP A 498 23.18 -1.57 48.80
N GLU A 499 22.38 -2.43 49.38
CA GLU A 499 21.96 -2.28 50.77
C GLU A 499 22.98 -3.02 51.61
N GLU A 500 24.01 -2.30 52.02
CA GLU A 500 24.77 -2.63 53.22
C GLU A 500 23.81 -2.60 54.42
N ASP A 501 23.22 -3.72 54.72
CA ASP A 501 22.72 -3.90 56.10
C ASP A 501 23.89 -4.11 57.06
N SER A 502 24.27 -3.01 57.65
CA SER A 502 25.06 -3.03 58.87
C SER A 502 24.19 -3.60 59.99
N VAL A 503 24.43 -4.84 60.36
CA VAL A 503 23.89 -5.42 61.60
C VAL A 503 24.99 -5.34 62.67
N ASP A 504 24.74 -4.53 63.67
CA ASP A 504 25.40 -4.60 64.99
C ASP A 504 24.95 -5.85 65.75
#